data_a4681f4b2b62e4711a679fea982ff892
#
_entry.id   a4681f4b2b62e4711a679fea982ff892
#
_cell.length_a   1.000
_cell.length_b   1.000
_cell.length_c   1.000
_cell.angle_alpha   90.00
_cell.angle_beta   90.00
_cell.angle_gamma   90.00
#
_symmetry.space_group_name_H-M   'P 1'
#
loop_
_entity.id
_entity.type
_entity.pdbx_description
1 polymer ?
#
loop_
_entity_poly.entity_id
_entity_poly.type
_entity_poly.pdbx_seq_one_letter_code
_entity_poly.pdbx_strand_id
1 'polypeptide(L)'
;MIPIMNFRNLTYYKLFLLFNLIIVSCSKDDSDSSQPETNPLVKYDVSISSSEGGRINIFTRNGGNTQSGTFAAGTVLKINATPDDGYKFIGWTGSNETSMEITITVNSNISLQAIFSKIFSYNSEEYSHVELSEPPYGGTIFITGNIITPSNKTVYDSIVYKGIDSRFMYDRRNGGGFIDHNPFLYDAYFSDGLVTEIQINSEFSIDQSLLEAEKYGFLLGQLSKGLRKHVETMWIHKGEEAYGGGNNNILVHTGMSEFYENYFTGNIIEETLIHEATHTSIDAYIYPDRETNGEGWINAVDKDNCYISDYARDYPYREDLAELMPLYIAVKFFPNQISEDDRNKILSCCINRILYLDSLSIDFEIYNE
;
A
#
# COMPACT_ATOMS: atom_id res chain seq x y z
N MET A 1 3.22 -36.61 32.25
CA MET A 1 1.84 -36.80 32.75
C MET A 1 1.36 -35.42 33.20
N ILE A 2 0.75 -34.66 32.26
CA ILE A 2 0.22 -33.29 32.48
C ILE A 2 -1.24 -33.36 32.05
N PRO A 3 -2.20 -32.90 32.87
CA PRO A 3 -3.63 -33.13 32.63
C PRO A 3 -4.19 -32.21 31.55
N ILE A 4 -4.99 -32.81 30.69
CA ILE A 4 -5.80 -32.19 29.66
C ILE A 4 -6.94 -31.41 30.34
N MET A 5 -7.04 -30.12 30.08
CA MET A 5 -8.13 -29.26 30.54
C MET A 5 -9.24 -29.23 29.49
N ASN A 6 -10.37 -29.84 29.83
CA ASN A 6 -11.58 -29.90 29.03
C ASN A 6 -12.42 -28.63 29.26
N PHE A 7 -12.62 -27.79 28.26
CA PHE A 7 -13.63 -26.72 28.28
C PHE A 7 -14.93 -27.21 27.62
N ARG A 8 -15.87 -27.66 28.42
CA ARG A 8 -17.30 -27.70 28.11
C ARG A 8 -18.03 -27.00 29.23
N ASN A 9 -18.76 -25.92 28.88
CA ASN A 9 -20.12 -25.61 29.32
C ASN A 9 -20.38 -24.10 29.23
N LEU A 10 -21.00 -23.72 28.11
CA LEU A 10 -21.63 -22.40 27.98
C LEU A 10 -23.12 -22.58 28.36
N THR A 11 -23.48 -22.10 29.51
CA THR A 11 -24.83 -22.16 30.04
C THR A 11 -25.64 -20.97 29.50
N TYR A 12 -26.72 -21.28 28.78
CA TYR A 12 -27.72 -20.32 28.33
C TYR A 12 -28.51 -19.75 29.53
N TYR A 13 -28.46 -18.44 29.75
CA TYR A 13 -29.41 -17.74 30.61
C TYR A 13 -30.67 -17.39 29.83
N LYS A 14 -31.78 -18.07 30.17
CA LYS A 14 -33.13 -17.69 29.75
C LYS A 14 -33.61 -16.55 30.66
N LEU A 15 -33.83 -15.37 30.04
CA LEU A 15 -34.47 -14.24 30.68
C LEU A 15 -35.98 -14.46 30.73
N PHE A 16 -36.54 -14.63 31.93
CA PHE A 16 -37.96 -14.74 32.20
C PHE A 16 -38.57 -13.33 32.30
N LEU A 17 -39.45 -12.97 31.36
CA LEU A 17 -40.25 -11.74 31.41
C LEU A 17 -41.46 -12.02 32.29
N LEU A 18 -41.50 -11.42 33.49
CA LEU A 18 -42.70 -11.36 34.33
C LEU A 18 -43.60 -10.21 33.84
N PHE A 19 -44.75 -10.57 33.33
CA PHE A 19 -45.82 -9.65 32.99
C PHE A 19 -46.61 -9.33 34.27
N ASN A 20 -46.47 -8.10 34.80
CA ASN A 20 -47.36 -7.60 35.87
C ASN A 20 -48.52 -6.83 35.24
N LEU A 21 -49.67 -7.40 35.31
CA LEU A 21 -50.93 -6.77 34.92
C LEU A 21 -51.40 -5.87 36.09
N ILE A 22 -51.31 -4.56 35.91
CA ILE A 22 -51.93 -3.61 36.87
C ILE A 22 -53.24 -3.12 36.24
N ILE A 23 -54.31 -3.48 36.88
CA ILE A 23 -55.65 -2.96 36.59
C ILE A 23 -55.78 -1.61 37.31
N VAL A 24 -55.90 -0.52 36.56
CA VAL A 24 -56.22 0.80 37.09
C VAL A 24 -57.65 1.17 36.71
N SER A 25 -58.41 1.39 37.77
CA SER A 25 -59.82 1.87 37.75
C SER A 25 -59.92 3.27 37.19
N CYS A 26 -60.94 3.47 36.40
CA CYS A 26 -61.35 4.76 35.80
C CYS A 26 -61.90 5.69 36.88
N SER A 27 -61.38 6.91 37.02
CA SER A 27 -62.11 8.06 37.51
C SER A 27 -61.91 9.22 36.58
N LYS A 28 -63.02 9.77 36.09
CA LYS A 28 -63.08 11.03 35.34
C LYS A 28 -62.77 12.17 36.28
N ASP A 29 -61.94 13.11 35.84
CA ASP A 29 -62.26 14.53 35.67
C ASP A 29 -61.03 15.36 35.30
N ASP A 30 -61.33 16.34 34.49
CA ASP A 30 -60.66 17.60 34.23
C ASP A 30 -59.54 17.70 33.17
N SER A 31 -59.94 18.48 32.21
CA SER A 31 -59.21 19.16 31.21
C SER A 31 -57.84 19.71 31.66
N ASP A 32 -56.76 19.04 31.19
CA ASP A 32 -55.50 19.74 31.08
C ASP A 32 -54.91 19.48 29.66
N SER A 33 -54.73 20.56 28.88
CA SER A 33 -54.13 20.53 27.57
C SER A 33 -52.61 20.36 27.68
N SER A 34 -52.17 19.14 27.97
CA SER A 34 -50.76 18.81 27.82
C SER A 34 -50.44 18.62 26.32
N GLN A 35 -49.78 19.60 25.73
CA GLN A 35 -49.09 19.42 24.48
C GLN A 35 -48.17 18.21 24.59
N PRO A 36 -48.08 17.36 23.57
CA PRO A 36 -47.09 16.27 23.60
C PRO A 36 -45.71 16.87 23.74
N GLU A 37 -44.99 16.52 24.80
CA GLU A 37 -43.57 16.84 24.94
C GLU A 37 -42.86 16.27 23.71
N THR A 38 -42.45 17.14 22.82
CA THR A 38 -41.56 16.76 21.70
C THR A 38 -40.20 16.43 22.32
N ASN A 39 -39.93 15.16 22.44
CA ASN A 39 -38.60 14.68 22.83
C ASN A 39 -37.56 15.38 21.91
N PRO A 40 -36.59 16.13 22.45
CA PRO A 40 -35.66 16.88 21.62
C PRO A 40 -34.94 15.91 20.69
N LEU A 41 -35.07 16.13 19.38
CA LEU A 41 -34.37 15.35 18.36
C LEU A 41 -32.86 15.40 18.63
N VAL A 42 -32.26 14.23 18.91
CA VAL A 42 -30.82 14.13 19.07
C VAL A 42 -30.17 14.61 17.77
N LYS A 43 -29.19 15.48 17.87
CA LYS A 43 -28.45 16.03 16.72
C LYS A 43 -26.96 15.77 16.88
N TYR A 44 -26.29 15.67 15.76
CA TYR A 44 -24.85 15.44 15.66
C TYR A 44 -24.22 16.41 14.68
N ASP A 45 -22.98 16.78 14.95
CA ASP A 45 -22.21 17.65 14.08
C ASP A 45 -21.52 16.82 12.98
N VAL A 46 -21.69 17.26 11.74
CA VAL A 46 -21.10 16.65 10.56
C VAL A 46 -20.19 17.68 9.88
N SER A 47 -18.89 17.40 9.85
CA SER A 47 -17.87 18.17 9.18
C SER A 47 -17.33 17.39 7.99
N ILE A 48 -17.55 17.86 6.78
CA ILE A 48 -17.05 17.25 5.56
C ILE A 48 -16.33 18.31 4.75
N SER A 49 -15.07 18.02 4.36
CA SER A 49 -14.21 18.94 3.63
C SER A 49 -13.49 18.23 2.49
N SER A 50 -12.79 18.99 1.66
CA SER A 50 -11.85 18.48 0.67
C SER A 50 -10.46 19.01 0.91
N SER A 51 -9.43 18.26 0.52
CA SER A 51 -8.09 18.79 0.32
C SER A 51 -8.05 19.71 -0.91
N GLU A 52 -6.91 20.30 -1.20
CA GLU A 52 -6.64 20.94 -2.48
C GLU A 52 -6.84 19.94 -3.63
N GLY A 53 -7.28 20.41 -4.79
CA GLY A 53 -7.39 19.62 -6.01
C GLY A 53 -8.73 18.94 -6.22
N GLY A 54 -9.76 19.31 -5.47
CA GLY A 54 -11.11 18.83 -5.73
C GLY A 54 -12.16 19.44 -4.81
N ARG A 55 -13.39 19.08 -5.06
CA ARG A 55 -14.55 19.58 -4.32
C ARG A 55 -15.47 18.45 -3.88
N ILE A 56 -16.25 18.73 -2.85
CA ILE A 56 -17.30 17.84 -2.37
C ILE A 56 -18.69 18.45 -2.60
N ASN A 57 -19.67 17.58 -2.84
CA ASN A 57 -21.07 17.94 -2.82
C ASN A 57 -21.78 17.00 -1.83
N ILE A 58 -22.63 17.58 -0.98
CA ILE A 58 -23.39 16.85 0.03
C ILE A 58 -24.88 16.97 -0.33
N PHE A 59 -25.56 15.84 -0.38
CA PHE A 59 -26.99 15.78 -0.70
C PHE A 59 -27.74 15.12 0.46
N THR A 60 -28.93 15.63 0.76
CA THR A 60 -29.88 14.93 1.61
C THR A 60 -30.55 13.78 0.86
N ARG A 61 -31.22 12.86 1.56
CA ARG A 61 -31.95 11.73 0.98
C ARG A 61 -32.94 12.17 -0.13
N ASN A 62 -33.47 13.37 -0.04
CA ASN A 62 -34.45 13.91 -1.01
C ASN A 62 -33.75 14.63 -2.18
N GLY A 63 -32.44 14.55 -2.32
CA GLY A 63 -31.66 15.14 -3.40
C GLY A 63 -31.35 16.63 -3.24
N GLY A 64 -31.72 17.26 -2.13
CA GLY A 64 -31.40 18.66 -1.87
C GLY A 64 -29.93 18.83 -1.49
N ASN A 65 -29.25 19.84 -2.05
CA ASN A 65 -27.89 20.21 -1.64
C ASN A 65 -27.89 20.70 -0.18
N THR A 66 -26.85 20.35 0.54
CA THR A 66 -26.58 20.81 1.91
C THR A 66 -25.09 21.06 2.12
N GLN A 67 -24.71 21.48 3.30
CA GLN A 67 -23.33 21.70 3.70
C GLN A 67 -23.05 21.02 5.04
N SER A 68 -21.79 20.99 5.47
CA SER A 68 -21.43 20.61 6.83
C SER A 68 -22.24 21.40 7.85
N GLY A 69 -22.62 20.75 8.93
CA GLY A 69 -23.47 21.36 9.96
C GLY A 69 -24.05 20.33 10.92
N THR A 70 -25.09 20.74 11.66
CA THR A 70 -25.74 19.89 12.68
C THR A 70 -26.99 19.22 12.08
N PHE A 71 -27.04 17.89 12.13
CA PHE A 71 -28.11 17.08 11.57
C PHE A 71 -28.80 16.24 12.65
N ALA A 72 -30.08 15.96 12.46
CA ALA A 72 -30.81 15.05 13.33
C ALA A 72 -30.27 13.61 13.18
N ALA A 73 -30.32 12.85 14.27
CA ALA A 73 -30.00 11.42 14.25
C ALA A 73 -30.83 10.69 13.20
N GLY A 74 -30.20 9.76 12.46
CA GLY A 74 -30.84 9.02 11.37
C GLY A 74 -30.88 9.77 10.02
N THR A 75 -30.38 11.01 9.94
CA THR A 75 -30.26 11.71 8.65
C THR A 75 -29.32 10.95 7.74
N VAL A 76 -29.75 10.69 6.49
CA VAL A 76 -28.94 10.05 5.47
C VAL A 76 -28.38 11.12 4.54
N LEU A 77 -27.06 11.16 4.39
CA LEU A 77 -26.34 12.06 3.52
C LEU A 77 -25.63 11.25 2.44
N LYS A 78 -25.75 11.69 1.20
CA LYS A 78 -24.96 11.22 0.07
C LYS A 78 -23.88 12.25 -0.23
N ILE A 79 -22.64 11.83 -0.27
CA ILE A 79 -21.49 12.70 -0.46
C ILE A 79 -20.79 12.27 -1.74
N ASN A 80 -20.46 13.24 -2.57
CA ASN A 80 -19.74 13.03 -3.82
C ASN A 80 -18.48 13.89 -3.84
N ALA A 81 -17.30 13.26 -3.96
CA ALA A 81 -16.02 13.89 -4.20
C ALA A 81 -15.78 13.99 -5.70
N THR A 82 -15.39 15.17 -6.18
CA THR A 82 -15.10 15.42 -7.59
C THR A 82 -13.72 16.02 -7.72
N PRO A 83 -12.75 15.32 -8.33
CA PRO A 83 -11.44 15.89 -8.61
C PRO A 83 -11.55 17.09 -9.58
N ASP A 84 -10.67 18.06 -9.41
CA ASP A 84 -10.44 19.12 -10.41
C ASP A 84 -9.52 18.57 -11.52
N ASP A 85 -9.47 19.31 -12.65
CA ASP A 85 -8.58 18.95 -13.76
C ASP A 85 -7.13 18.84 -13.28
N GLY A 86 -6.47 17.73 -13.62
CA GLY A 86 -5.12 17.43 -13.19
C GLY A 86 -5.00 16.86 -11.77
N TYR A 87 -6.11 16.46 -11.14
CA TYR A 87 -6.11 15.77 -9.85
C TYR A 87 -6.88 14.44 -9.92
N LYS A 88 -6.53 13.50 -9.06
CA LYS A 88 -7.27 12.25 -8.82
C LYS A 88 -7.73 12.17 -7.36
N PHE A 89 -8.85 11.51 -7.15
CA PHE A 89 -9.32 11.19 -5.80
C PHE A 89 -8.50 10.03 -5.24
N ILE A 90 -8.05 10.16 -4.00
CA ILE A 90 -7.23 9.15 -3.32
C ILE A 90 -8.05 8.36 -2.30
N GLY A 91 -8.97 9.01 -1.61
CA GLY A 91 -9.77 8.38 -0.57
C GLY A 91 -10.35 9.39 0.40
N TRP A 92 -10.83 8.90 1.55
CA TRP A 92 -11.39 9.70 2.62
C TRP A 92 -10.56 9.54 3.91
N THR A 93 -10.15 10.63 4.55
CA THR A 93 -9.73 10.54 5.95
C THR A 93 -10.96 10.45 6.84
N GLY A 94 -10.86 9.66 7.93
CA GLY A 94 -11.98 9.41 8.84
C GLY A 94 -12.95 8.33 8.37
N SER A 95 -12.67 7.65 7.25
CA SER A 95 -13.42 6.49 6.74
C SER A 95 -12.50 5.56 5.94
N ASN A 96 -12.83 4.28 5.90
CA ASN A 96 -12.16 3.28 5.06
C ASN A 96 -12.79 3.16 3.65
N GLU A 97 -13.74 4.03 3.32
CA GLU A 97 -14.39 4.04 2.00
C GLU A 97 -13.43 4.55 0.93
N THR A 98 -13.35 3.83 -0.17
CA THR A 98 -12.48 4.16 -1.32
C THR A 98 -13.25 4.74 -2.51
N SER A 99 -14.59 4.74 -2.45
CA SER A 99 -15.45 5.30 -3.51
C SER A 99 -15.50 6.83 -3.43
N MET A 100 -15.47 7.50 -4.58
CA MET A 100 -15.75 8.94 -4.68
C MET A 100 -17.17 9.31 -4.22
N GLU A 101 -18.10 8.37 -4.30
CA GLU A 101 -19.46 8.53 -3.83
C GLU A 101 -19.72 7.62 -2.64
N ILE A 102 -20.07 8.21 -1.49
CA ILE A 102 -20.40 7.49 -0.28
C ILE A 102 -21.75 7.94 0.29
N THR A 103 -22.38 7.04 1.03
CA THR A 103 -23.63 7.32 1.75
C THR A 103 -23.41 7.05 3.24
N ILE A 104 -23.67 8.06 4.06
CA ILE A 104 -23.54 7.96 5.52
C ILE A 104 -24.89 8.18 6.20
N THR A 105 -25.09 7.51 7.34
CA THR A 105 -26.21 7.76 8.26
C THR A 105 -25.68 8.44 9.50
N VAL A 106 -26.19 9.61 9.83
CA VAL A 106 -25.74 10.42 10.97
C VAL A 106 -26.26 9.83 12.27
N ASN A 107 -25.43 9.06 12.97
CA ASN A 107 -25.73 8.47 14.27
C ASN A 107 -24.73 8.89 15.37
N SER A 108 -23.73 9.69 15.00
CA SER A 108 -22.71 10.28 15.87
C SER A 108 -22.14 11.52 15.18
N ASN A 109 -21.25 12.25 15.85
CA ASN A 109 -20.46 13.29 15.20
C ASN A 109 -19.54 12.65 14.12
N ILE A 110 -19.47 13.26 12.94
CA ILE A 110 -18.75 12.76 11.78
C ILE A 110 -17.77 13.84 11.30
N SER A 111 -16.52 13.43 11.06
CA SER A 111 -15.51 14.27 10.42
C SER A 111 -14.87 13.49 9.28
N LEU A 112 -15.03 13.97 8.04
CA LEU A 112 -14.49 13.36 6.83
C LEU A 112 -13.79 14.42 5.99
N GLN A 113 -12.70 14.02 5.34
CA GLN A 113 -12.06 14.86 4.32
C GLN A 113 -11.80 14.03 3.06
N ALA A 114 -12.29 14.48 1.91
CA ALA A 114 -11.91 13.93 0.62
C ALA A 114 -10.46 14.34 0.30
N ILE A 115 -9.62 13.39 -0.02
CA ILE A 115 -8.21 13.60 -0.35
C ILE A 115 -8.04 13.49 -1.87
N PHE A 116 -7.40 14.49 -2.45
CA PHE A 116 -7.03 14.53 -3.86
C PHE A 116 -5.52 14.67 -4.00
N SER A 117 -4.97 14.00 -5.00
CA SER A 117 -3.56 14.11 -5.39
C SER A 117 -3.46 14.69 -6.78
N LYS A 118 -2.49 15.55 -7.00
CA LYS A 118 -2.19 16.07 -8.33
C LYS A 118 -1.76 14.92 -9.23
N ILE A 119 -2.39 14.79 -10.38
CA ILE A 119 -1.90 13.94 -11.44
C ILE A 119 -0.68 14.65 -12.03
N PHE A 120 0.50 14.10 -11.80
CA PHE A 120 1.67 14.61 -12.44
C PHE A 120 1.63 14.15 -13.91
N SER A 121 1.42 15.09 -14.83
CA SER A 121 1.57 14.85 -16.26
C SER A 121 2.93 15.41 -16.71
N TYR A 122 3.71 14.59 -17.33
CA TYR A 122 4.95 14.99 -17.98
C TYR A 122 4.82 14.76 -19.48
N ASN A 123 5.43 15.63 -20.24
CA ASN A 123 5.45 15.58 -21.70
C ASN A 123 6.91 15.49 -22.16
N SER A 124 7.21 14.54 -23.04
CA SER A 124 8.56 14.41 -23.60
C SER A 124 9.06 15.64 -24.34
N GLU A 125 8.15 16.54 -24.78
CA GLU A 125 8.52 17.81 -25.40
C GLU A 125 8.98 18.86 -24.38
N GLU A 126 8.55 18.76 -23.12
CA GLU A 126 8.90 19.67 -22.05
C GLU A 126 10.27 19.36 -21.46
N TYR A 127 10.63 18.08 -21.42
CA TYR A 127 11.92 17.59 -20.95
C TYR A 127 12.79 17.25 -22.16
N SER A 128 13.56 18.23 -22.63
CA SER A 128 14.53 17.97 -23.66
C SER A 128 15.65 17.08 -23.11
N HIS A 129 15.96 16.05 -23.86
CA HIS A 129 17.12 15.22 -23.61
C HIS A 129 18.36 16.09 -23.37
N VAL A 130 19.00 15.92 -22.23
CA VAL A 130 20.30 16.47 -21.90
C VAL A 130 21.29 15.33 -21.96
N GLU A 131 22.14 15.33 -22.97
CA GLU A 131 23.25 14.38 -23.03
C GLU A 131 24.18 14.67 -21.84
N LEU A 132 24.13 13.79 -20.85
CA LEU A 132 25.01 13.87 -19.70
C LEU A 132 26.21 12.97 -19.96
N SER A 133 27.41 13.50 -19.78
CA SER A 133 28.66 12.73 -19.88
C SER A 133 28.78 11.66 -18.81
N GLU A 134 28.10 11.84 -17.69
CA GLU A 134 28.07 10.94 -16.53
C GLU A 134 26.62 10.85 -15.99
N PRO A 135 26.24 9.73 -15.41
CA PRO A 135 24.95 9.59 -14.74
C PRO A 135 24.74 10.67 -13.67
N PRO A 136 23.51 11.17 -13.49
CA PRO A 136 23.23 12.23 -12.50
C PRO A 136 23.44 11.77 -11.05
N TYR A 137 23.48 10.44 -10.81
CA TYR A 137 23.67 9.88 -9.49
C TYR A 137 24.77 8.82 -9.49
N GLY A 138 25.65 8.88 -8.47
CA GLY A 138 26.71 7.88 -8.27
C GLY A 138 26.20 6.63 -7.57
N GLY A 139 26.75 5.47 -7.91
CA GLY A 139 26.42 4.20 -7.28
C GLY A 139 24.98 3.74 -7.55
N THR A 140 24.40 3.02 -6.60
CA THR A 140 22.96 2.68 -6.54
C THR A 140 22.17 3.86 -6.01
N ILE A 141 20.93 4.06 -6.46
CA ILE A 141 20.20 5.28 -6.13
C ILE A 141 19.07 5.08 -5.12
N PHE A 142 19.20 5.81 -4.00
CA PHE A 142 18.13 6.04 -3.02
C PHE A 142 18.10 7.52 -2.70
N ILE A 143 17.29 8.29 -3.46
CA ILE A 143 17.20 9.75 -3.31
C ILE A 143 16.60 10.12 -1.96
N THR A 144 15.58 9.39 -1.53
CA THR A 144 14.89 9.58 -0.26
C THR A 144 14.35 8.24 0.23
N GLY A 145 14.36 8.02 1.52
CA GLY A 145 13.74 6.89 2.18
C GLY A 145 12.28 7.16 2.59
N ASN A 146 11.55 8.00 1.87
CA ASN A 146 10.18 8.34 2.22
C ASN A 146 9.21 8.23 1.04
N ILE A 147 9.55 7.45 0.02
CA ILE A 147 8.64 7.17 -1.11
C ILE A 147 7.47 6.33 -0.61
N ILE A 148 7.77 5.25 0.09
CA ILE A 148 6.80 4.47 0.87
C ILE A 148 7.26 4.54 2.32
N THR A 149 6.31 4.65 3.24
CA THR A 149 6.59 4.72 4.68
C THR A 149 5.79 3.65 5.41
N PRO A 150 6.13 3.29 6.65
CA PRO A 150 5.34 2.36 7.44
C PRO A 150 3.87 2.78 7.65
N SER A 151 3.53 4.05 7.43
CA SER A 151 2.15 4.55 7.50
C SER A 151 1.35 4.33 6.22
N ASN A 152 1.98 4.02 5.09
CA ASN A 152 1.27 3.71 3.86
C ASN A 152 0.39 2.47 4.02
N LYS A 153 -0.74 2.46 3.31
CA LYS A 153 -1.65 1.32 3.31
C LYS A 153 -0.97 0.06 2.81
N THR A 154 -1.36 -1.05 3.38
CA THR A 154 -0.97 -2.37 2.93
C THR A 154 -2.22 -3.19 2.56
N VAL A 155 -2.10 -4.01 1.55
CA VAL A 155 -3.10 -5.05 1.24
C VAL A 155 -2.80 -6.38 1.95
N TYR A 156 -1.78 -6.42 2.81
CA TYR A 156 -1.54 -7.57 3.67
C TYR A 156 -2.74 -7.80 4.58
N ASP A 157 -3.27 -9.03 4.54
CA ASP A 157 -4.48 -9.43 5.27
C ASP A 157 -4.13 -10.31 6.47
N SER A 158 -3.38 -11.38 6.22
CA SER A 158 -3.08 -12.37 7.25
C SER A 158 -1.89 -13.24 6.88
N ILE A 159 -1.37 -13.95 7.88
CA ILE A 159 -0.32 -14.94 7.72
C ILE A 159 -0.72 -16.27 8.33
N VAL A 160 -0.42 -17.37 7.66
CA VAL A 160 -0.75 -18.71 8.12
C VAL A 160 0.50 -19.58 8.18
N TYR A 161 0.84 -20.06 9.37
CA TYR A 161 1.93 -21.01 9.55
C TYR A 161 1.60 -22.37 8.94
N LYS A 162 2.50 -22.88 8.09
CA LYS A 162 2.35 -24.14 7.34
C LYS A 162 3.18 -25.30 7.89
N GLY A 163 4.02 -25.03 8.88
CA GLY A 163 4.94 -26.00 9.43
C GLY A 163 6.38 -25.81 8.93
N ILE A 164 7.16 -26.87 9.02
CA ILE A 164 8.54 -26.94 8.55
C ILE A 164 8.62 -28.01 7.48
N ASP A 165 9.20 -27.65 6.33
CA ASP A 165 9.43 -28.60 5.24
C ASP A 165 10.68 -28.21 4.45
N SER A 166 11.26 -29.13 3.70
CA SER A 166 12.47 -28.88 2.91
C SER A 166 12.21 -27.88 1.78
N ARG A 167 13.08 -26.89 1.65
CA ARG A 167 13.11 -25.91 0.57
C ARG A 167 14.53 -25.69 0.07
N PHE A 168 14.68 -25.57 -1.23
CA PHE A 168 15.93 -25.22 -1.88
C PHE A 168 16.02 -23.72 -1.97
N MET A 169 16.80 -23.08 -1.06
CA MET A 169 16.89 -21.64 -0.90
C MET A 169 18.27 -21.16 -1.30
N TYR A 170 18.36 -19.99 -1.93
CA TYR A 170 19.64 -19.35 -2.17
C TYR A 170 20.06 -18.54 -0.93
N ASP A 171 21.30 -18.70 -0.52
CA ASP A 171 21.93 -17.94 0.56
C ASP A 171 23.19 -17.27 0.03
N ARG A 172 23.27 -15.93 0.15
CA ARG A 172 24.45 -15.16 -0.35
C ARG A 172 25.68 -15.32 0.52
N ARG A 173 25.52 -15.77 1.74
CA ARG A 173 26.63 -15.95 2.70
C ARG A 173 27.59 -17.03 2.19
N ASN A 174 28.84 -16.95 2.67
CA ASN A 174 29.90 -17.93 2.39
C ASN A 174 30.17 -18.16 0.88
N GLY A 175 30.05 -17.12 0.08
CA GLY A 175 30.30 -17.18 -1.37
C GLY A 175 29.06 -17.48 -2.22
N GLY A 176 27.90 -17.59 -1.60
CA GLY A 176 26.61 -17.76 -2.26
C GLY A 176 26.37 -19.18 -2.80
N GLY A 177 25.14 -19.63 -2.74
CA GLY A 177 24.73 -20.91 -3.30
C GLY A 177 23.34 -21.32 -2.90
N PHE A 178 22.77 -22.25 -3.68
CA PHE A 178 21.52 -22.91 -3.33
C PHE A 178 21.80 -24.06 -2.36
N ILE A 179 21.07 -24.09 -1.26
CA ILE A 179 21.23 -25.05 -0.17
C ILE A 179 19.85 -25.57 0.24
N ASP A 180 19.77 -26.88 0.53
CA ASP A 180 18.60 -27.46 1.16
C ASP A 180 18.48 -26.98 2.60
N HIS A 181 17.36 -26.28 2.89
CA HIS A 181 16.99 -25.80 4.21
C HIS A 181 15.70 -26.47 4.68
N ASN A 182 15.44 -26.42 5.99
CA ASN A 182 14.15 -26.75 6.58
C ASN A 182 13.56 -25.51 7.25
N PRO A 183 13.13 -24.51 6.46
CA PRO A 183 12.62 -23.26 6.99
C PRO A 183 11.27 -23.42 7.67
N PHE A 184 10.92 -22.43 8.50
CA PHE A 184 9.54 -22.19 8.90
C PHE A 184 8.80 -21.59 7.71
N LEU A 185 7.64 -22.19 7.34
CA LEU A 185 6.86 -21.82 6.17
C LEU A 185 5.60 -21.07 6.60
N TYR A 186 5.34 -19.97 5.92
CA TYR A 186 4.16 -19.14 6.14
C TYR A 186 3.54 -18.72 4.80
N ASP A 187 2.22 -18.84 4.66
CA ASP A 187 1.50 -18.21 3.55
C ASP A 187 1.04 -16.81 3.99
N ALA A 188 1.53 -15.78 3.34
CA ALA A 188 1.05 -14.41 3.47
C ALA A 188 -0.07 -14.16 2.45
N TYR A 189 -1.25 -13.81 2.94
CA TYR A 189 -2.44 -13.53 2.14
C TYR A 189 -2.61 -12.02 1.98
N PHE A 190 -3.03 -11.62 0.77
CA PHE A 190 -3.29 -10.24 0.42
C PHE A 190 -4.74 -10.07 -0.02
N SER A 191 -5.38 -8.96 0.36
CA SER A 191 -6.80 -8.68 0.08
C SER A 191 -7.12 -8.61 -1.42
N ASP A 192 -6.13 -8.45 -2.29
CA ASP A 192 -6.25 -8.49 -3.76
C ASP A 192 -6.13 -9.89 -4.37
N GLY A 193 -6.05 -10.92 -3.52
CA GLY A 193 -6.06 -12.34 -3.89
C GLY A 193 -4.70 -12.96 -4.21
N LEU A 194 -3.60 -12.19 -4.12
CA LEU A 194 -2.26 -12.77 -4.21
C LEU A 194 -1.90 -13.50 -2.92
N VAL A 195 -0.99 -14.47 -3.03
CA VAL A 195 -0.41 -15.21 -1.90
C VAL A 195 1.07 -15.39 -2.15
N THR A 196 1.89 -15.18 -1.12
CA THR A 196 3.34 -15.40 -1.16
C THR A 196 3.75 -16.35 -0.04
N GLU A 197 4.51 -17.41 -0.35
CA GLU A 197 5.11 -18.28 0.68
C GLU A 197 6.36 -17.62 1.24
N ILE A 198 6.32 -17.22 2.52
CA ILE A 198 7.47 -16.68 3.23
C ILE A 198 8.20 -17.83 3.92
N GLN A 199 9.47 -18.03 3.58
CA GLN A 199 10.33 -19.11 4.03
C GLN A 199 11.40 -18.53 4.95
N ILE A 200 11.23 -18.73 6.25
CA ILE A 200 12.17 -18.21 7.28
C ILE A 200 13.17 -19.30 7.64
N ASN A 201 14.45 -19.01 7.42
CA ASN A 201 15.53 -19.96 7.72
C ASN A 201 15.46 -20.47 9.17
N SER A 202 15.74 -21.75 9.37
CA SER A 202 15.70 -22.42 10.68
C SER A 202 16.71 -21.89 11.72
N GLU A 203 17.56 -20.93 11.36
CA GLU A 203 18.44 -20.20 12.28
C GLU A 203 17.67 -19.21 13.19
N PHE A 204 16.40 -18.90 12.88
CA PHE A 204 15.51 -18.17 13.75
C PHE A 204 14.81 -19.11 14.75
N SER A 205 14.35 -18.59 15.88
CA SER A 205 13.37 -19.30 16.71
C SER A 205 11.97 -19.23 16.07
N ILE A 206 11.08 -20.10 16.49
CA ILE A 206 9.69 -20.09 16.00
C ILE A 206 9.00 -18.73 16.24
N ASP A 207 9.21 -18.13 17.42
CA ASP A 207 8.63 -16.82 17.76
C ASP A 207 9.22 -15.69 16.88
N GLN A 208 10.55 -15.73 16.66
CA GLN A 208 11.21 -14.79 15.75
C GLN A 208 10.75 -14.98 14.31
N SER A 209 10.58 -16.23 13.87
CA SER A 209 10.15 -16.50 12.49
C SER A 209 8.77 -15.93 12.18
N LEU A 210 7.84 -15.96 13.14
CA LEU A 210 6.52 -15.35 12.97
C LEU A 210 6.62 -13.83 12.84
N LEU A 211 7.43 -13.17 13.68
CA LEU A 211 7.61 -11.72 13.63
C LEU A 211 8.21 -11.26 12.30
N GLU A 212 9.22 -11.99 11.79
CA GLU A 212 9.81 -11.69 10.48
C GLU A 212 8.80 -11.94 9.34
N ALA A 213 8.03 -13.03 9.41
CA ALA A 213 7.02 -13.33 8.40
C ALA A 213 5.91 -12.26 8.35
N GLU A 214 5.44 -11.78 9.49
CA GLU A 214 4.48 -10.67 9.59
C GLU A 214 5.07 -9.36 9.05
N LYS A 215 6.30 -9.03 9.45
CA LYS A 215 7.02 -7.82 8.99
C LYS A 215 7.10 -7.80 7.47
N TYR A 216 7.64 -8.83 6.85
CA TYR A 216 7.85 -8.84 5.40
C TYR A 216 6.56 -9.07 4.62
N GLY A 217 5.57 -9.75 5.17
CA GLY A 217 4.22 -9.82 4.62
C GLY A 217 3.58 -8.44 4.54
N PHE A 218 3.69 -7.64 5.61
CA PHE A 218 3.20 -6.26 5.66
C PHE A 218 3.92 -5.37 4.64
N LEU A 219 5.25 -5.37 4.63
CA LEU A 219 6.08 -4.55 3.72
C LEU A 219 5.80 -4.92 2.25
N LEU A 220 5.75 -6.22 1.93
CA LEU A 220 5.40 -6.68 0.59
C LEU A 220 4.00 -6.21 0.19
N GLY A 221 3.05 -6.22 1.12
CA GLY A 221 1.68 -5.74 0.89
C GLY A 221 1.56 -4.24 0.61
N GLN A 222 2.58 -3.44 0.91
CA GLN A 222 2.62 -2.01 0.57
C GLN A 222 3.01 -1.75 -0.89
N LEU A 223 3.65 -2.73 -1.56
CA LEU A 223 4.01 -2.61 -2.97
C LEU A 223 2.76 -2.75 -3.86
N SER A 224 2.81 -2.17 -5.05
CA SER A 224 1.76 -2.31 -6.05
C SER A 224 1.52 -3.77 -6.45
N LYS A 225 0.33 -4.06 -6.96
CA LYS A 225 -0.01 -5.41 -7.44
C LYS A 225 0.92 -5.87 -8.56
N GLY A 226 1.31 -4.96 -9.46
CA GLY A 226 2.23 -5.27 -10.55
C GLY A 226 3.59 -5.74 -10.06
N LEU A 227 4.14 -5.10 -9.04
CA LEU A 227 5.42 -5.48 -8.43
C LEU A 227 5.35 -6.80 -7.64
N ARG A 228 4.19 -7.16 -7.07
CA ARG A 228 4.02 -8.39 -6.28
C ARG A 228 3.59 -9.60 -7.10
N LYS A 229 3.14 -9.40 -8.33
CA LYS A 229 2.44 -10.40 -9.14
C LYS A 229 3.19 -11.73 -9.28
N HIS A 230 4.50 -11.69 -9.34
CA HIS A 230 5.36 -12.86 -9.51
C HIS A 230 6.26 -13.14 -8.30
N VAL A 231 6.02 -12.49 -7.17
CA VAL A 231 6.70 -12.81 -5.90
C VAL A 231 5.99 -14.01 -5.27
N GLU A 232 6.31 -15.21 -5.77
CA GLU A 232 5.73 -16.46 -5.26
C GLU A 232 6.31 -16.84 -3.91
N THR A 233 7.60 -16.51 -3.69
CA THR A 233 8.31 -16.84 -2.45
C THR A 233 9.14 -15.66 -1.94
N MET A 234 9.38 -15.62 -0.61
CA MET A 234 10.42 -14.78 0.00
C MET A 234 11.33 -15.68 0.85
N TRP A 235 12.64 -15.56 0.64
CA TRP A 235 13.64 -16.23 1.46
C TRP A 235 14.22 -15.26 2.47
N ILE A 236 14.13 -15.59 3.76
CA ILE A 236 14.57 -14.73 4.84
C ILE A 236 15.64 -15.44 5.66
N HIS A 237 16.83 -14.87 5.64
CA HIS A 237 18.02 -15.33 6.37
C HIS A 237 18.49 -14.25 7.35
N LYS A 238 19.28 -14.68 8.35
CA LYS A 238 20.13 -13.74 9.10
C LYS A 238 21.32 -13.32 8.25
N GLY A 239 22.05 -12.31 8.70
CA GLY A 239 23.27 -11.83 8.04
C GLY A 239 23.09 -10.46 7.40
N GLU A 240 24.20 -9.94 6.87
CA GLU A 240 24.33 -8.56 6.38
C GLU A 240 24.53 -8.50 4.85
N GLU A 241 24.15 -9.58 4.14
CA GLU A 241 24.24 -9.61 2.70
C GLU A 241 23.09 -8.80 2.08
N ALA A 242 23.34 -8.21 0.90
CA ALA A 242 22.32 -7.44 0.18
C ALA A 242 21.11 -8.30 -0.18
N TYR A 243 19.97 -7.64 -0.36
CA TYR A 243 18.75 -8.27 -0.87
C TYR A 243 18.97 -8.76 -2.31
N GLY A 244 18.02 -9.53 -2.83
CA GLY A 244 18.03 -10.02 -4.19
C GLY A 244 16.63 -10.29 -4.71
N GLY A 245 16.41 -10.02 -5.99
CA GLY A 245 15.18 -10.33 -6.72
C GLY A 245 15.42 -11.27 -7.90
N GLY A 246 14.33 -11.85 -8.41
CA GLY A 246 14.33 -12.73 -9.58
C GLY A 246 13.86 -14.15 -9.27
N ASN A 247 13.62 -14.95 -10.30
CA ASN A 247 13.17 -16.33 -10.18
C ASN A 247 11.92 -16.52 -9.27
N ASN A 248 10.94 -15.62 -9.39
CA ASN A 248 9.72 -15.57 -8.59
C ASN A 248 9.97 -15.42 -7.09
N ASN A 249 11.10 -14.84 -6.71
CA ASN A 249 11.53 -14.75 -5.32
C ASN A 249 12.09 -13.38 -4.96
N ILE A 250 11.98 -13.00 -3.69
CA ILE A 250 12.76 -11.95 -3.06
C ILE A 250 13.58 -12.55 -1.93
N LEU A 251 14.89 -12.35 -1.98
CA LEU A 251 15.85 -12.76 -0.96
C LEU A 251 16.11 -11.60 0.01
N VAL A 252 16.06 -11.89 1.30
CA VAL A 252 16.28 -10.94 2.38
C VAL A 252 17.32 -11.49 3.37
N HIS A 253 18.24 -10.61 3.78
CA HIS A 253 19.12 -10.83 4.94
C HIS A 253 18.81 -9.79 6.02
N THR A 254 18.35 -10.21 7.20
CA THR A 254 17.77 -9.30 8.21
C THR A 254 18.76 -8.33 8.84
N GLY A 255 20.07 -8.65 8.87
CA GLY A 255 21.10 -7.69 9.29
C GLY A 255 21.26 -6.53 8.31
N MET A 256 21.08 -6.78 7.00
CA MET A 256 21.05 -5.71 5.99
C MET A 256 19.77 -4.86 6.12
N SER A 257 18.65 -5.45 6.58
CA SER A 257 17.42 -4.68 6.86
C SER A 257 17.66 -3.59 7.91
N GLU A 258 18.41 -3.89 8.95
CA GLU A 258 18.76 -2.91 9.98
C GLU A 258 19.58 -1.75 9.40
N PHE A 259 20.49 -2.04 8.46
CA PHE A 259 21.24 -1.02 7.73
C PHE A 259 20.31 -0.15 6.87
N TYR A 260 19.36 -0.76 6.13
CA TYR A 260 18.41 -0.04 5.28
C TYR A 260 17.42 0.80 6.08
N GLU A 261 16.96 0.34 7.25
CA GLU A 261 16.10 1.09 8.18
C GLU A 261 16.78 2.37 8.69
N ASN A 262 18.11 2.37 8.79
CA ASN A 262 18.91 3.47 9.35
C ASN A 262 19.78 4.15 8.30
N TYR A 263 19.40 4.11 7.02
CA TYR A 263 20.16 4.72 5.95
C TYR A 263 20.20 6.25 6.08
N PHE A 264 21.24 6.90 5.56
CA PHE A 264 21.46 8.33 5.76
C PHE A 264 20.38 9.24 5.14
N THR A 265 19.65 8.76 4.12
CA THR A 265 18.51 9.49 3.51
C THR A 265 17.16 9.14 4.11
N GLY A 266 17.11 8.26 5.12
CA GLY A 266 15.90 7.72 5.74
C GLY A 266 15.82 6.21 5.60
N ASN A 267 14.71 5.61 6.07
CA ASN A 267 14.46 4.19 5.84
C ASN A 267 14.25 3.92 4.34
N ILE A 268 15.00 2.98 3.78
CA ILE A 268 14.96 2.60 2.36
C ILE A 268 14.58 1.14 2.14
N ILE A 269 14.01 0.48 3.14
CA ILE A 269 13.61 -0.93 3.02
C ILE A 269 12.55 -1.10 1.93
N GLU A 270 11.57 -0.23 1.91
CA GLU A 270 10.46 -0.26 0.98
C GLU A 270 10.94 0.00 -0.45
N GLU A 271 11.83 0.97 -0.64
CA GLU A 271 12.45 1.27 -1.93
C GLU A 271 13.34 0.13 -2.42
N THR A 272 14.07 -0.53 -1.51
CA THR A 272 14.85 -1.73 -1.83
C THR A 272 13.93 -2.88 -2.25
N LEU A 273 12.81 -3.08 -1.58
CA LEU A 273 11.83 -4.08 -1.99
C LEU A 273 11.19 -3.77 -3.35
N ILE A 274 10.98 -2.49 -3.69
CA ILE A 274 10.55 -2.09 -5.05
C ILE A 274 11.61 -2.52 -6.07
N HIS A 275 12.89 -2.24 -5.81
CA HIS A 275 14.00 -2.62 -6.69
C HIS A 275 14.01 -4.14 -6.92
N GLU A 276 14.00 -4.93 -5.86
CA GLU A 276 14.04 -6.40 -5.95
C GLU A 276 12.77 -7.02 -6.54
N ALA A 277 11.61 -6.45 -6.24
CA ALA A 277 10.35 -6.86 -6.84
C ALA A 277 10.30 -6.55 -8.35
N THR A 278 11.02 -5.51 -8.80
CA THR A 278 11.18 -5.20 -10.22
C THR A 278 11.91 -6.32 -10.94
N HIS A 279 13.03 -6.79 -10.40
CA HIS A 279 13.72 -7.97 -10.93
C HIS A 279 12.83 -9.21 -10.99
N THR A 280 11.96 -9.37 -9.99
CA THR A 280 11.11 -10.56 -9.89
C THR A 280 9.90 -10.51 -10.83
N SER A 281 9.24 -9.36 -10.91
CA SER A 281 7.94 -9.25 -11.58
C SER A 281 7.98 -8.50 -12.91
N ILE A 282 8.88 -7.53 -13.07
CA ILE A 282 8.87 -6.63 -14.23
C ILE A 282 9.92 -7.01 -15.26
N ASP A 283 11.12 -7.40 -14.85
CA ASP A 283 12.16 -7.87 -15.76
C ASP A 283 11.66 -9.03 -16.63
N ALA A 284 10.98 -9.99 -16.01
CA ALA A 284 10.40 -11.14 -16.70
C ALA A 284 9.32 -10.75 -17.73
N TYR A 285 8.64 -9.60 -17.53
CA TYR A 285 7.65 -9.07 -18.46
C TYR A 285 8.30 -8.28 -19.60
N ILE A 286 9.29 -7.45 -19.28
CA ILE A 286 9.96 -6.56 -20.24
C ILE A 286 11.03 -7.30 -21.05
N TYR A 287 11.69 -8.29 -20.43
CA TYR A 287 12.73 -9.10 -21.03
C TYR A 287 12.34 -10.60 -21.06
N PRO A 288 11.31 -10.99 -21.84
CA PRO A 288 10.81 -12.37 -21.85
C PRO A 288 11.86 -13.41 -22.25
N ASP A 289 12.80 -13.03 -23.11
CA ASP A 289 14.10 -13.68 -23.21
C ASP A 289 15.19 -12.58 -23.13
N ARG A 290 16.13 -12.75 -22.25
CA ARG A 290 17.19 -11.76 -21.99
C ARG A 290 18.10 -11.50 -23.22
N GLU A 291 17.92 -12.26 -24.29
CA GLU A 291 18.68 -12.13 -25.55
C GLU A 291 17.94 -11.26 -26.58
N THR A 292 16.61 -11.27 -26.60
CA THR A 292 15.81 -10.45 -27.53
C THR A 292 15.37 -9.13 -26.94
N ASN A 293 15.51 -8.94 -25.63
CA ASN A 293 15.34 -7.69 -24.89
C ASN A 293 14.13 -6.88 -25.34
N GLY A 294 13.08 -6.79 -24.59
CA GLY A 294 11.91 -6.04 -24.96
C GLY A 294 12.24 -4.78 -25.75
N GLU A 295 12.06 -4.84 -27.06
CA GLU A 295 12.44 -3.75 -27.99
C GLU A 295 11.95 -2.38 -27.53
N GLY A 296 10.81 -2.35 -26.81
CA GLY A 296 10.24 -1.13 -26.27
C GLY A 296 11.12 -0.45 -25.21
N TRP A 297 11.68 -1.24 -24.27
CA TRP A 297 12.57 -0.71 -23.25
C TRP A 297 13.88 -0.22 -23.84
N ILE A 298 14.52 -1.03 -24.68
CA ILE A 298 15.78 -0.67 -25.34
C ILE A 298 15.62 0.58 -26.21
N ASN A 299 14.54 0.67 -26.99
CA ASN A 299 14.23 1.87 -27.77
C ASN A 299 14.04 3.12 -26.90
N ALA A 300 13.49 2.96 -25.68
CA ALA A 300 13.34 4.06 -24.75
C ALA A 300 14.70 4.48 -24.15
N VAL A 301 15.55 3.50 -23.77
CA VAL A 301 16.93 3.74 -23.33
C VAL A 301 17.73 4.47 -24.39
N ASP A 302 17.67 4.02 -25.66
CA ASP A 302 18.38 4.64 -26.77
C ASP A 302 17.92 6.08 -27.02
N LYS A 303 16.63 6.35 -26.86
CA LYS A 303 16.10 7.72 -27.00
C LYS A 303 16.50 8.62 -25.84
N ASP A 304 16.55 8.07 -24.63
CA ASP A 304 17.01 8.81 -23.45
C ASP A 304 18.52 9.08 -23.52
N ASN A 305 19.30 8.14 -24.06
CA ASN A 305 20.77 8.21 -24.16
C ASN A 305 21.45 8.66 -22.85
N CYS A 306 20.89 8.24 -21.73
CA CYS A 306 21.28 8.59 -20.36
C CYS A 306 20.98 7.43 -19.44
N TYR A 307 21.85 7.12 -18.50
CA TYR A 307 21.58 6.20 -17.39
C TYR A 307 21.40 7.00 -16.11
N ILE A 308 20.45 6.59 -15.29
CA ILE A 308 20.09 7.34 -14.07
C ILE A 308 21.17 7.26 -12.98
N SER A 309 21.92 6.16 -12.93
CA SER A 309 22.98 5.93 -11.95
C SER A 309 24.19 5.23 -12.59
N ASP A 310 25.32 5.26 -11.89
CA ASP A 310 26.50 4.48 -12.28
C ASP A 310 26.18 2.99 -12.35
N TYR A 311 25.39 2.49 -11.41
CA TYR A 311 25.02 1.07 -11.34
C TYR A 311 24.13 0.65 -12.50
N ALA A 312 23.20 1.52 -12.91
CA ALA A 312 22.39 1.32 -14.11
C ALA A 312 23.25 1.30 -15.38
N ARG A 313 24.22 2.22 -15.49
CA ARG A 313 25.15 2.29 -16.65
C ARG A 313 26.04 1.05 -16.73
N ASP A 314 26.59 0.63 -15.60
CA ASP A 314 27.57 -0.47 -15.55
C ASP A 314 26.88 -1.84 -15.77
N TYR A 315 25.58 -1.94 -15.50
CA TYR A 315 24.77 -3.16 -15.68
C TYR A 315 23.44 -2.91 -16.42
N PRO A 316 23.46 -2.34 -17.64
CA PRO A 316 22.27 -1.79 -18.29
C PRO A 316 21.16 -2.81 -18.60
N TYR A 317 21.53 -4.08 -18.82
CA TYR A 317 20.56 -5.15 -19.11
C TYR A 317 20.05 -5.86 -17.86
N ARG A 318 20.47 -5.46 -16.69
CA ARG A 318 20.10 -6.09 -15.43
C ARG A 318 19.54 -5.09 -14.42
N GLU A 319 20.18 -3.92 -14.28
CA GLU A 319 19.92 -3.02 -13.17
C GLU A 319 19.20 -1.73 -13.59
N ASP A 320 19.28 -1.30 -14.84
CA ASP A 320 18.73 -0.01 -15.32
C ASP A 320 17.22 0.12 -15.00
N LEU A 321 16.45 -0.95 -15.24
CA LEU A 321 15.02 -0.95 -14.95
C LEU A 321 14.73 -0.94 -13.43
N ALA A 322 15.47 -1.75 -12.66
CA ALA A 322 15.28 -1.84 -11.23
C ALA A 322 15.73 -0.56 -10.50
N GLU A 323 16.80 0.09 -10.97
CA GLU A 323 17.26 1.40 -10.52
C GLU A 323 16.25 2.51 -10.81
N LEU A 324 15.59 2.45 -11.97
CA LEU A 324 14.60 3.48 -12.35
C LEU A 324 13.25 3.29 -11.64
N MET A 325 12.86 2.08 -11.27
CA MET A 325 11.51 1.82 -10.77
C MET A 325 11.12 2.59 -9.49
N PRO A 326 11.95 2.67 -8.44
CA PRO A 326 11.64 3.52 -7.28
C PRO A 326 11.44 4.98 -7.66
N LEU A 327 12.24 5.48 -8.62
CA LEU A 327 12.19 6.86 -9.10
C LEU A 327 10.96 7.13 -9.97
N TYR A 328 10.58 6.17 -10.81
CA TYR A 328 9.33 6.22 -11.56
C TYR A 328 8.13 6.32 -10.61
N ILE A 329 8.10 5.49 -9.57
CA ILE A 329 7.06 5.53 -8.54
C ILE A 329 7.06 6.88 -7.82
N ALA A 330 8.23 7.39 -7.45
CA ALA A 330 8.36 8.69 -6.79
C ALA A 330 7.83 9.83 -7.69
N VAL A 331 8.27 9.90 -8.94
CA VAL A 331 7.83 10.94 -9.89
C VAL A 331 6.33 10.86 -10.13
N LYS A 332 5.78 9.66 -10.28
CA LYS A 332 4.39 9.47 -10.70
C LYS A 332 3.39 9.56 -9.56
N PHE A 333 3.68 8.91 -8.44
CA PHE A 333 2.71 8.75 -7.36
C PHE A 333 3.01 9.62 -6.13
N PHE A 334 4.28 10.02 -5.95
CA PHE A 334 4.76 10.79 -4.81
C PHE A 334 5.58 12.04 -5.21
N PRO A 335 5.14 12.84 -6.19
CA PRO A 335 5.94 13.94 -6.74
C PRO A 335 6.30 15.03 -5.70
N ASN A 336 5.59 15.08 -4.59
CA ASN A 336 5.84 16.02 -3.49
C ASN A 336 6.84 15.50 -2.45
N GLN A 337 7.25 14.21 -2.55
CA GLN A 337 8.20 13.60 -1.61
C GLN A 337 9.64 13.65 -2.11
N ILE A 338 9.85 14.08 -3.35
CA ILE A 338 11.17 14.34 -3.95
C ILE A 338 11.33 15.82 -4.26
N SER A 339 12.58 16.30 -4.30
CA SER A 339 12.87 17.69 -4.66
C SER A 339 12.50 17.94 -6.13
N GLU A 340 12.23 19.22 -6.45
CA GLU A 340 12.03 19.63 -7.85
C GLU A 340 13.29 19.38 -8.69
N ASP A 341 14.48 19.56 -8.12
CA ASP A 341 15.75 19.29 -8.78
C ASP A 341 15.91 17.81 -9.13
N ASP A 342 15.64 16.90 -8.18
CA ASP A 342 15.68 15.46 -8.44
C ASP A 342 14.64 15.04 -9.48
N ARG A 343 13.42 15.54 -9.37
CA ARG A 343 12.39 15.27 -10.36
C ARG A 343 12.82 15.70 -11.77
N ASN A 344 13.38 16.89 -11.90
CA ASN A 344 13.87 17.40 -13.18
C ASN A 344 15.04 16.58 -13.73
N LYS A 345 15.97 16.14 -12.87
CA LYS A 345 17.07 15.24 -13.27
C LYS A 345 16.53 13.91 -13.78
N ILE A 346 15.59 13.29 -13.04
CA ILE A 346 14.98 12.02 -13.43
C ILE A 346 14.28 12.15 -14.79
N LEU A 347 13.43 13.16 -14.93
CA LEU A 347 12.67 13.37 -16.17
C LEU A 347 13.56 13.72 -17.35
N SER A 348 14.60 14.54 -17.16
CA SER A 348 15.53 14.88 -18.23
C SER A 348 16.40 13.69 -18.67
N CYS A 349 16.70 12.77 -17.76
CA CYS A 349 17.51 11.58 -18.06
C CYS A 349 16.66 10.41 -18.59
N CYS A 350 15.41 10.22 -18.11
CA CYS A 350 14.69 8.97 -18.30
C CYS A 350 13.27 9.14 -18.85
N ILE A 351 12.94 10.26 -19.47
CA ILE A 351 11.55 10.56 -19.87
C ILE A 351 10.96 9.48 -20.79
N ASN A 352 11.71 8.96 -21.77
CA ASN A 352 11.19 7.97 -22.69
C ASN A 352 10.96 6.61 -22.00
N ARG A 353 11.82 6.22 -21.05
CA ARG A 353 11.61 5.02 -20.21
C ARG A 353 10.41 5.17 -19.29
N ILE A 354 10.20 6.35 -18.71
CA ILE A 354 9.02 6.67 -17.88
C ILE A 354 7.75 6.59 -18.72
N LEU A 355 7.71 7.18 -19.91
CA LEU A 355 6.57 7.09 -20.83
C LEU A 355 6.33 5.66 -21.31
N TYR A 356 7.39 4.87 -21.47
CA TYR A 356 7.27 3.45 -21.80
C TYR A 356 6.60 2.68 -20.65
N LEU A 357 7.04 2.88 -19.41
CA LEU A 357 6.38 2.26 -18.22
C LEU A 357 4.91 2.66 -18.11
N ASP A 358 4.58 3.92 -18.41
CA ASP A 358 3.18 4.39 -18.43
C ASP A 358 2.34 3.73 -19.52
N SER A 359 2.96 3.30 -20.62
CA SER A 359 2.26 2.61 -21.71
C SER A 359 1.93 1.15 -21.40
N LEU A 360 2.54 0.59 -20.36
CA LEU A 360 2.31 -0.80 -19.95
C LEU A 360 0.99 -0.96 -19.21
N SER A 361 0.29 -2.05 -19.47
CA SER A 361 -0.93 -2.43 -18.72
C SER A 361 -0.57 -3.14 -17.41
N ILE A 362 0.35 -2.55 -16.65
CA ILE A 362 0.81 -3.06 -15.35
C ILE A 362 0.31 -2.10 -14.28
N ASP A 363 -0.25 -2.64 -13.21
CA ASP A 363 -0.68 -1.87 -12.05
C ASP A 363 0.54 -1.54 -11.17
N PHE A 364 1.05 -0.32 -11.32
CA PHE A 364 2.13 0.23 -10.52
C PHE A 364 1.64 1.14 -9.38
N GLU A 365 0.34 1.30 -9.23
CA GLU A 365 -0.20 2.20 -8.21
C GLU A 365 0.13 1.71 -6.81
N ILE A 366 0.82 2.55 -6.04
CA ILE A 366 1.10 2.31 -4.62
C ILE A 366 -0.10 2.83 -3.81
N TYR A 367 -0.50 2.04 -2.81
CA TYR A 367 -1.61 2.40 -1.94
C TYR A 367 -1.21 3.57 -1.03
N ASN A 368 -1.82 4.73 -1.26
CA ASN A 368 -1.66 5.91 -0.41
C ASN A 368 -2.65 5.88 0.77
N GLU A 369 -2.34 6.61 1.85
CA GLU A 369 -3.20 6.77 3.02
C GLU A 369 -4.64 7.22 2.72
#